data_2c31353066f2547c81db1e4b7889ca0a
#
_entry.id   2c31353066f2547c81db1e4b7889ca0a
#
_cell.length_a   1.000
_cell.length_b   1.000
_cell.length_c   1.000
_cell.angle_alpha   90.00
_cell.angle_beta   90.00
_cell.angle_gamma   90.00
#
_symmetry.space_group_name_H-M   'P 1'
#
loop_
_entity.id
_entity.type
_entity.pdbx_description
1 polymer ?
#
loop_
_entity_poly.entity_id
_entity_poly.type
_entity_poly.pdbx_seq_one_letter_code
_entity_poly.pdbx_strand_id
1 'polypeptide(L)'
;MTTGQKVPTALGTEKIGKLLMQYAIPAIVAMTASSLYNMVDSIFIGHGVGRMAISGLALTFPLMNLAAAFGSLVGVGAATLVSVKLGQKDYDTAQRVLGNVLVLNFIIGLVFTVLTLLFLDPILYFFGGSEATIGYARDYMEVILLGNVITHLYLGLNAVLRSAGHPQKAMYATIATVVINTILDPVFIFVFDWGIRGAAIATIVAQVIALLWQFRLFSNKDELLHFHRGIFRLKRKIVFDSLAIGMSPFLMNLASCFIVILINQGLKRHGGDLAIGAFGIVNRLVFVFVMIVLGLNQGMQPIAGYNFGARQYPRVTRVLKLTIIGATLVTTTGFLLGMFIPDLLASIFTSDAELIQLAAEGYRIVVMFFPIVGFQMVASNFFQSIGMAGKAIFLSLTRQMLFLIPCLLILPQYYGQTGVWVSMPVSDLAASLVSGIMLWWQFRQFRKMSLG
;
A
#
# COMPACT_ATOMS: atom_id res chain seq x y z
N MET A 1 -15.05 -29.10 -15.01
CA MET A 1 -14.82 -29.03 -13.55
C MET A 1 -14.67 -30.42 -13.03
N THR A 2 -13.53 -30.74 -12.47
CA THR A 2 -13.38 -31.97 -11.71
C THR A 2 -14.18 -31.80 -10.41
N THR A 3 -15.06 -32.75 -10.12
CA THR A 3 -15.84 -32.85 -8.88
C THR A 3 -14.86 -32.90 -7.71
N GLY A 4 -14.69 -31.78 -6.98
CA GLY A 4 -13.84 -31.75 -5.77
C GLY A 4 -12.98 -30.51 -5.57
N GLN A 5 -12.94 -29.56 -6.54
CA GLN A 5 -12.15 -28.35 -6.37
C GLN A 5 -12.77 -27.41 -5.33
N LYS A 6 -11.95 -26.89 -4.40
CA LYS A 6 -12.39 -25.98 -3.36
C LYS A 6 -12.58 -24.57 -3.94
N VAL A 7 -13.80 -24.09 -3.88
CA VAL A 7 -14.20 -22.72 -4.29
C VAL A 7 -14.47 -21.91 -3.02
N PRO A 8 -14.05 -20.64 -2.95
CA PRO A 8 -14.27 -19.80 -1.75
C PRO A 8 -15.71 -19.29 -1.65
N THR A 9 -16.69 -20.21 -1.58
CA THR A 9 -18.11 -19.89 -1.49
C THR A 9 -18.50 -19.15 -0.20
N ALA A 10 -17.70 -19.29 0.84
CA ALA A 10 -17.92 -18.61 2.12
C ALA A 10 -18.01 -17.08 1.95
N LEU A 11 -17.32 -16.49 0.97
CA LEU A 11 -17.38 -15.06 0.67
C LEU A 11 -18.81 -14.59 0.32
N GLY A 12 -19.62 -15.46 -0.22
CA GLY A 12 -21.02 -15.17 -0.58
C GLY A 12 -22.06 -15.64 0.43
N THR A 13 -21.71 -16.44 1.41
CA THR A 13 -22.66 -17.12 2.31
C THR A 13 -22.48 -16.82 3.80
N GLU A 14 -21.24 -16.63 4.25
CA GLU A 14 -20.93 -16.34 5.67
C GLU A 14 -21.39 -14.93 6.08
N LYS A 15 -21.58 -14.72 7.38
CA LYS A 15 -21.90 -13.40 7.91
C LYS A 15 -20.79 -12.39 7.57
N ILE A 16 -21.17 -11.21 7.08
CA ILE A 16 -20.23 -10.18 6.63
C ILE A 16 -19.27 -9.72 7.73
N GLY A 17 -19.78 -9.53 8.95
CA GLY A 17 -18.92 -9.13 10.09
C GLY A 17 -17.83 -10.15 10.38
N LYS A 18 -18.18 -11.43 10.38
CA LYS A 18 -17.22 -12.54 10.56
C LYS A 18 -16.19 -12.59 9.43
N LEU A 19 -16.65 -12.48 8.18
CA LEU A 19 -15.77 -12.46 7.00
C LEU A 19 -14.80 -11.29 7.06
N LEU A 20 -15.29 -10.09 7.36
CA LEU A 20 -14.45 -8.90 7.44
C LEU A 20 -13.34 -9.07 8.48
N MET A 21 -13.66 -9.62 9.66
CA MET A 21 -12.66 -9.93 10.68
C MET A 21 -11.65 -10.98 10.20
N GLN A 22 -12.10 -12.04 9.55
CA GLN A 22 -11.24 -13.10 9.03
C GLN A 22 -10.26 -12.62 7.96
N TYR A 23 -10.65 -11.63 7.15
CA TYR A 23 -9.82 -11.07 6.08
C TYR A 23 -9.03 -9.84 6.50
N ALA A 24 -9.61 -8.99 7.34
CA ALA A 24 -8.97 -7.75 7.76
C ALA A 24 -7.88 -7.96 8.82
N ILE A 25 -8.11 -8.80 9.83
CA ILE A 25 -7.13 -9.03 10.89
C ILE A 25 -5.81 -9.58 10.33
N PRO A 26 -5.79 -10.62 9.48
CA PRO A 26 -4.54 -11.06 8.86
C PRO A 26 -3.85 -9.96 8.04
N ALA A 27 -4.61 -9.15 7.29
CA ALA A 27 -4.05 -8.06 6.51
C ALA A 27 -3.44 -6.96 7.39
N ILE A 28 -4.11 -6.59 8.48
CA ILE A 28 -3.60 -5.59 9.45
C ILE A 28 -2.31 -6.11 10.11
N VAL A 29 -2.30 -7.37 10.54
CA VAL A 29 -1.10 -7.99 11.15
C VAL A 29 0.06 -7.98 10.16
N ALA A 30 -0.17 -8.38 8.91
CA ALA A 30 0.86 -8.40 7.86
C ALA A 30 1.41 -6.99 7.58
N MET A 31 0.56 -5.99 7.46
CA MET A 31 0.99 -4.61 7.20
C MET A 31 1.75 -4.00 8.37
N THR A 32 1.31 -4.27 9.60
CA THR A 32 2.00 -3.82 10.81
C THR A 32 3.38 -4.48 10.92
N ALA A 33 3.47 -5.78 10.69
CA ALA A 33 4.73 -6.52 10.70
C ALA A 33 5.71 -5.98 9.66
N SER A 34 5.25 -5.69 8.44
CA SER A 34 6.07 -5.12 7.38
C SER A 34 6.59 -3.72 7.74
N SER A 35 5.76 -2.90 8.39
CA SER A 35 6.18 -1.56 8.83
C SER A 35 7.24 -1.62 9.92
N LEU A 36 7.06 -2.49 10.91
CA LEU A 36 8.04 -2.71 11.98
C LEU A 36 9.35 -3.25 11.42
N TYR A 37 9.28 -4.14 10.44
CA TYR A 37 10.45 -4.68 9.77
C TYR A 37 11.31 -3.57 9.12
N ASN A 38 10.70 -2.63 8.40
CA ASN A 38 11.42 -1.53 7.78
C ASN A 38 12.19 -0.69 8.81
N MET A 39 11.64 -0.52 10.01
CA MET A 39 12.34 0.15 11.11
C MET A 39 13.53 -0.67 11.61
N VAL A 40 13.36 -1.96 11.80
CA VAL A 40 14.41 -2.88 12.28
C VAL A 40 15.56 -2.97 11.27
N ASP A 41 15.26 -3.07 9.99
CA ASP A 41 16.22 -3.09 8.89
C ASP A 41 17.10 -1.82 8.91
N SER A 42 16.48 -0.66 9.06
CA SER A 42 17.18 0.62 9.18
C SER A 42 18.10 0.68 10.42
N ILE A 43 17.65 0.10 11.53
CA ILE A 43 18.48 0.03 12.76
C ILE A 43 19.72 -0.85 12.52
N PHE A 44 19.57 -2.00 11.91
CA PHE A 44 20.71 -2.87 11.60
C PHE A 44 21.68 -2.22 10.62
N ILE A 45 21.21 -1.53 9.60
CA ILE A 45 22.06 -0.79 8.66
C ILE A 45 22.82 0.34 9.39
N GLY A 46 22.13 1.07 10.26
CA GLY A 46 22.74 2.16 11.02
C GLY A 46 23.85 1.71 11.95
N HIS A 47 23.64 0.60 12.66
CA HIS A 47 24.63 0.06 13.58
C HIS A 47 25.74 -0.74 12.89
N GLY A 48 25.42 -1.43 11.80
CA GLY A 48 26.37 -2.32 11.13
C GLY A 48 27.21 -1.67 10.04
N VAL A 49 26.70 -0.62 9.39
CA VAL A 49 27.37 0.02 8.26
C VAL A 49 27.73 1.49 8.58
N GLY A 50 26.85 2.19 9.26
CA GLY A 50 27.10 3.53 9.75
C GLY A 50 26.10 4.58 9.27
N ARG A 51 26.35 5.82 9.68
CA ARG A 51 25.45 6.96 9.47
C ARG A 51 25.27 7.31 7.99
N MET A 52 26.33 7.24 7.18
CA MET A 52 26.26 7.55 5.76
C MET A 52 25.47 6.50 4.98
N ALA A 53 25.46 5.25 5.45
CA ALA A 53 24.63 4.19 4.87
C ALA A 53 23.13 4.46 5.07
N ILE A 54 22.73 4.98 6.23
CA ILE A 54 21.33 5.41 6.46
C ILE A 54 20.96 6.53 5.51
N SER A 55 21.83 7.51 5.32
CA SER A 55 21.60 8.60 4.36
C SER A 55 21.48 8.08 2.91
N GLY A 56 22.33 7.12 2.54
CA GLY A 56 22.25 6.43 1.25
C GLY A 56 20.94 5.66 1.09
N LEU A 57 20.50 4.96 2.13
CA LEU A 57 19.22 4.27 2.14
C LEU A 57 18.04 5.23 1.94
N ALA A 58 18.08 6.40 2.54
CA ALA A 58 17.03 7.41 2.39
C ALA A 58 16.88 7.89 0.94
N LEU A 59 17.97 7.94 0.16
CA LEU A 59 17.92 8.27 -1.26
C LEU A 59 17.20 7.21 -2.11
N THR A 60 17.17 5.98 -1.66
CA THR A 60 16.52 4.88 -2.38
C THR A 60 15.00 4.86 -2.21
N PHE A 61 14.47 5.54 -1.19
CA PHE A 61 13.05 5.54 -0.85
C PHE A 61 12.13 5.91 -2.00
N PRO A 62 12.35 7.02 -2.73
CA PRO A 62 11.48 7.38 -3.87
C PRO A 62 11.51 6.31 -4.97
N LEU A 63 12.66 5.72 -5.24
CA LEU A 63 12.81 4.70 -6.26
C LEU A 63 12.14 3.39 -5.84
N MET A 64 12.23 3.01 -4.57
CA MET A 64 11.52 1.86 -4.01
C MET A 64 10.00 2.05 -4.04
N ASN A 65 9.51 3.26 -3.75
CA ASN A 65 8.09 3.59 -3.87
C ASN A 65 7.61 3.50 -5.31
N LEU A 66 8.41 3.92 -6.27
CA LEU A 66 8.10 3.79 -7.69
C LEU A 66 8.03 2.31 -8.10
N ALA A 67 8.97 1.49 -7.66
CA ALA A 67 8.96 0.04 -7.88
C ALA A 67 7.70 -0.61 -7.28
N ALA A 68 7.33 -0.24 -6.04
CA ALA A 68 6.12 -0.70 -5.38
C ALA A 68 4.85 -0.27 -6.13
N ALA A 69 4.84 0.94 -6.70
CA ALA A 69 3.72 1.42 -7.52
C ALA A 69 3.49 0.53 -8.74
N PHE A 70 4.54 0.14 -9.45
CA PHE A 70 4.44 -0.79 -10.58
C PHE A 70 4.00 -2.20 -10.15
N GLY A 71 4.47 -2.68 -8.99
CA GLY A 71 4.00 -3.94 -8.41
C GLY A 71 2.51 -3.93 -8.08
N SER A 72 2.02 -2.84 -7.49
CA SER A 72 0.60 -2.63 -7.19
C SER A 72 -0.26 -2.51 -8.44
N LEU A 73 0.27 -1.93 -9.51
CA LEU A 73 -0.43 -1.80 -10.78
C LEU A 73 -0.97 -3.14 -11.30
N VAL A 74 -0.16 -4.18 -11.19
CA VAL A 74 -0.54 -5.52 -11.63
C VAL A 74 -1.26 -6.30 -10.52
N GLY A 75 -0.68 -6.33 -9.33
CA GLY A 75 -1.14 -7.19 -8.23
C GLY A 75 -2.53 -6.84 -7.73
N VAL A 76 -2.79 -5.57 -7.48
CA VAL A 76 -4.10 -5.11 -6.98
C VAL A 76 -5.19 -5.27 -8.03
N GLY A 77 -4.88 -4.93 -9.29
CA GLY A 77 -5.81 -5.10 -10.39
C GLY A 77 -6.21 -6.57 -10.60
N ALA A 78 -5.23 -7.45 -10.59
CA ALA A 78 -5.45 -8.89 -10.73
C ALA A 78 -6.27 -9.47 -9.56
N ALA A 79 -5.96 -9.08 -8.32
CA ALA A 79 -6.68 -9.52 -7.14
C ALA A 79 -8.17 -9.14 -7.19
N THR A 80 -8.45 -7.91 -7.57
CA THR A 80 -9.84 -7.43 -7.74
C THR A 80 -10.55 -8.22 -8.85
N LEU A 81 -9.90 -8.41 -9.98
CA LEU A 81 -10.48 -9.15 -11.10
C LEU A 81 -10.79 -10.61 -10.73
N VAL A 82 -9.88 -11.27 -9.99
CA VAL A 82 -10.11 -12.61 -9.45
C VAL A 82 -11.37 -12.64 -8.57
N SER A 83 -11.48 -11.71 -7.62
CA SER A 83 -12.63 -11.67 -6.70
C SER A 83 -13.95 -11.51 -7.44
N VAL A 84 -14.03 -10.58 -8.37
CA VAL A 84 -15.24 -10.33 -9.17
C VAL A 84 -15.59 -11.54 -10.03
N LYS A 85 -14.60 -12.14 -10.68
CA LYS A 85 -14.81 -13.32 -11.55
C LYS A 85 -15.25 -14.55 -10.76
N LEU A 86 -14.71 -14.76 -9.57
CA LEU A 86 -15.17 -15.83 -8.66
C LEU A 86 -16.64 -15.63 -8.27
N GLY A 87 -17.04 -14.41 -7.96
CA GLY A 87 -18.44 -14.08 -7.68
C GLY A 87 -19.38 -14.30 -8.87
N GLN A 88 -18.91 -14.00 -10.07
CA GLN A 88 -19.64 -14.27 -11.34
C GLN A 88 -19.66 -15.76 -11.72
N LYS A 89 -18.96 -16.61 -10.98
CA LYS A 89 -18.74 -18.04 -11.31
C LYS A 89 -18.01 -18.25 -12.65
N ASP A 90 -17.29 -17.24 -13.10
CA ASP A 90 -16.41 -17.32 -14.27
C ASP A 90 -15.02 -17.81 -13.85
N TYR A 91 -14.96 -19.09 -13.52
CA TYR A 91 -13.76 -19.72 -12.97
C TYR A 91 -12.62 -19.84 -13.99
N ASP A 92 -12.94 -19.97 -15.27
CA ASP A 92 -11.94 -20.03 -16.33
C ASP A 92 -11.16 -18.71 -16.41
N THR A 93 -11.86 -17.58 -16.42
CA THR A 93 -11.19 -16.26 -16.40
C THR A 93 -10.41 -16.03 -15.11
N ALA A 94 -10.95 -16.42 -13.95
CA ALA A 94 -10.26 -16.30 -12.68
C ALA A 94 -8.91 -17.08 -12.68
N GLN A 95 -8.89 -18.30 -13.21
CA GLN A 95 -7.66 -19.08 -13.36
C GLN A 95 -6.68 -18.42 -14.33
N ARG A 96 -7.16 -17.87 -15.45
CA ARG A 96 -6.30 -17.18 -16.42
C ARG A 96 -5.70 -15.91 -15.86
N VAL A 97 -6.38 -15.21 -14.95
CA VAL A 97 -5.83 -14.05 -14.25
C VAL A 97 -4.60 -14.44 -13.42
N LEU A 98 -4.63 -15.59 -12.77
CA LEU A 98 -3.46 -16.10 -12.01
C LEU A 98 -2.21 -16.22 -12.90
N GLY A 99 -2.33 -16.83 -14.07
CA GLY A 99 -1.21 -16.95 -15.01
C GLY A 99 -0.79 -15.60 -15.59
N ASN A 100 -1.77 -14.75 -15.93
CA ASN A 100 -1.50 -13.42 -16.48
C ASN A 100 -0.79 -12.50 -15.47
N VAL A 101 -1.11 -12.57 -14.18
CA VAL A 101 -0.44 -11.76 -13.15
C VAL A 101 1.05 -12.13 -13.06
N LEU A 102 1.38 -13.41 -13.17
CA LEU A 102 2.78 -13.84 -13.17
C LEU A 102 3.54 -13.30 -14.39
N VAL A 103 2.98 -13.46 -15.58
CA VAL A 103 3.62 -13.01 -16.82
C VAL A 103 3.74 -11.49 -16.84
N LEU A 104 2.70 -10.75 -16.47
CA LEU A 104 2.73 -9.27 -16.41
C LEU A 104 3.74 -8.76 -15.38
N ASN A 105 3.77 -9.33 -14.19
CA ASN A 105 4.75 -8.94 -13.16
C ASN A 105 6.18 -9.24 -13.61
N PHE A 106 6.39 -10.35 -14.29
CA PHE A 106 7.70 -10.68 -14.87
C PHE A 106 8.12 -9.64 -15.89
N ILE A 107 7.26 -9.33 -16.86
CA ILE A 107 7.56 -8.37 -17.93
C ILE A 107 7.78 -6.97 -17.37
N ILE A 108 6.84 -6.45 -16.59
CA ILE A 108 6.91 -5.10 -16.03
C ILE A 108 8.09 -4.99 -15.06
N GLY A 109 8.29 -5.98 -14.21
CA GLY A 109 9.42 -6.02 -13.30
C GLY A 109 10.75 -6.05 -14.01
N LEU A 110 10.88 -6.84 -15.08
CA LEU A 110 12.10 -6.92 -15.87
C LEU A 110 12.39 -5.60 -16.62
N VAL A 111 11.38 -5.02 -17.26
CA VAL A 111 11.53 -3.73 -17.98
C VAL A 111 11.91 -2.62 -17.01
N PHE A 112 11.23 -2.53 -15.87
CA PHE A 112 11.55 -1.55 -14.82
C PHE A 112 12.99 -1.73 -14.31
N THR A 113 13.40 -2.97 -14.05
CA THR A 113 14.75 -3.30 -13.58
C THR A 113 15.81 -2.88 -14.58
N VAL A 114 15.66 -3.25 -15.85
CA VAL A 114 16.63 -2.91 -16.91
C VAL A 114 16.75 -1.41 -17.09
N LEU A 115 15.62 -0.69 -17.22
CA LEU A 115 15.63 0.76 -17.42
C LEU A 115 16.22 1.48 -16.19
N THR A 116 15.89 1.05 -14.99
CA THR A 116 16.37 1.69 -13.78
C THR A 116 17.85 1.41 -13.54
N LEU A 117 18.34 0.21 -13.80
CA LEU A 117 19.77 -0.10 -13.70
C LEU A 117 20.62 0.69 -14.71
N LEU A 118 20.12 0.88 -15.92
CA LEU A 118 20.84 1.66 -16.95
C LEU A 118 21.02 3.13 -16.55
N PHE A 119 20.06 3.70 -15.83
CA PHE A 119 20.05 5.10 -15.42
C PHE A 119 20.14 5.30 -13.91
N LEU A 120 20.67 4.31 -13.18
CA LEU A 120 20.62 4.32 -11.71
C LEU A 120 21.35 5.52 -11.10
N ASP A 121 22.56 5.79 -11.49
CA ASP A 121 23.34 6.90 -10.96
C ASP A 121 22.68 8.28 -11.22
N PRO A 122 22.26 8.61 -12.46
CA PRO A 122 21.52 9.85 -12.70
C PRO A 122 20.24 9.98 -11.86
N ILE A 123 19.50 8.89 -11.68
CA ILE A 123 18.28 8.87 -10.87
C ILE A 123 18.60 9.15 -9.40
N LEU A 124 19.61 8.50 -8.84
CA LEU A 124 20.01 8.70 -7.45
C LEU A 124 20.54 10.12 -7.19
N TYR A 125 21.30 10.68 -8.12
CA TYR A 125 21.72 12.08 -8.03
C TYR A 125 20.54 13.05 -8.12
N PHE A 126 19.57 12.76 -8.96
CA PHE A 126 18.33 13.55 -9.05
C PHE A 126 17.58 13.59 -7.70
N PHE A 127 17.59 12.50 -6.94
CA PHE A 127 16.96 12.43 -5.61
C PHE A 127 17.80 13.02 -4.47
N GLY A 128 18.92 13.65 -4.78
CA GLY A 128 19.75 14.35 -3.81
C GLY A 128 21.02 13.62 -3.39
N GLY A 129 21.46 12.64 -4.17
CA GLY A 129 22.71 11.91 -3.92
C GLY A 129 23.93 12.81 -3.95
N SER A 130 24.88 12.57 -3.04
CA SER A 130 26.18 13.19 -2.99
C SER A 130 27.28 12.14 -3.18
N GLU A 131 28.51 12.56 -3.41
CA GLU A 131 29.65 11.64 -3.51
C GLU A 131 29.80 10.77 -2.25
N ALA A 132 29.42 11.29 -1.07
CA ALA A 132 29.49 10.56 0.20
C ALA A 132 28.42 9.47 0.34
N THR A 133 27.26 9.62 -0.31
CA THR A 133 26.07 8.75 -0.12
C THR A 133 25.76 7.87 -1.32
N ILE A 134 26.18 8.28 -2.51
CA ILE A 134 25.83 7.60 -3.75
C ILE A 134 26.30 6.14 -3.80
N GLY A 135 27.47 5.84 -3.24
CA GLY A 135 28.01 4.48 -3.19
C GLY A 135 27.12 3.52 -2.40
N TYR A 136 26.62 3.95 -1.24
CA TYR A 136 25.72 3.16 -0.42
C TYR A 136 24.36 2.96 -1.09
N ALA A 137 23.81 4.02 -1.66
CA ALA A 137 22.53 3.96 -2.38
C ALA A 137 22.62 3.03 -3.59
N ARG A 138 23.68 3.13 -4.36
CA ARG A 138 23.94 2.25 -5.51
C ARG A 138 24.08 0.80 -5.09
N ASP A 139 24.88 0.50 -4.09
CA ASP A 139 25.11 -0.86 -3.61
C ASP A 139 23.81 -1.52 -3.14
N TYR A 140 22.96 -0.79 -2.46
CA TYR A 140 21.66 -1.28 -2.03
C TYR A 140 20.70 -1.49 -3.21
N MET A 141 20.56 -0.48 -4.07
CA MET A 141 19.61 -0.51 -5.17
C MET A 141 19.98 -1.50 -6.27
N GLU A 142 21.23 -1.72 -6.55
CA GLU A 142 21.65 -2.75 -7.53
C GLU A 142 21.11 -4.12 -7.13
N VAL A 143 21.25 -4.51 -5.87
CA VAL A 143 20.76 -5.79 -5.37
C VAL A 143 19.23 -5.84 -5.36
N ILE A 144 18.58 -4.79 -4.87
CA ILE A 144 17.12 -4.70 -4.83
C ILE A 144 16.53 -4.77 -6.26
N LEU A 145 17.13 -4.09 -7.22
CA LEU A 145 16.66 -4.10 -8.61
C LEU A 145 16.87 -5.46 -9.29
N LEU A 146 17.99 -6.12 -9.03
CA LEU A 146 18.23 -7.48 -9.54
C LEU A 146 17.18 -8.47 -8.99
N GLY A 147 16.70 -8.27 -7.77
CA GLY A 147 15.63 -9.06 -7.17
C GLY A 147 14.21 -8.50 -7.38
N ASN A 148 14.06 -7.42 -8.12
CA ASN A 148 12.76 -6.72 -8.26
C ASN A 148 11.68 -7.59 -8.90
N VAL A 149 12.02 -8.43 -9.87
CA VAL A 149 11.08 -9.37 -10.49
C VAL A 149 10.53 -10.33 -9.42
N ILE A 150 11.37 -10.83 -8.53
CA ILE A 150 10.98 -11.72 -7.42
C ILE A 150 10.00 -10.98 -6.50
N THR A 151 10.29 -9.73 -6.17
CA THR A 151 9.43 -8.88 -5.34
C THR A 151 8.04 -8.71 -5.97
N HIS A 152 7.99 -8.40 -7.25
CA HIS A 152 6.73 -8.22 -7.98
C HIS A 152 5.92 -9.51 -8.05
N LEU A 153 6.57 -10.64 -8.34
CA LEU A 153 5.90 -11.94 -8.36
C LEU A 153 5.35 -12.33 -6.99
N TYR A 154 6.15 -12.13 -5.95
CA TYR A 154 5.74 -12.39 -4.57
C TYR A 154 4.53 -11.54 -4.16
N LEU A 155 4.58 -10.24 -4.39
CA LEU A 155 3.49 -9.32 -4.04
C LEU A 155 2.21 -9.61 -4.85
N GLY A 156 2.36 -9.88 -6.14
CA GLY A 156 1.23 -10.22 -7.01
C GLY A 156 0.54 -11.50 -6.59
N LEU A 157 1.29 -12.56 -6.32
CA LEU A 157 0.74 -13.83 -5.84
C LEU A 157 0.12 -13.70 -4.45
N ASN A 158 0.70 -12.87 -3.59
CA ASN A 158 0.14 -12.63 -2.26
C ASN A 158 -1.25 -11.98 -2.33
N ALA A 159 -1.42 -11.01 -3.21
CA ALA A 159 -2.72 -10.36 -3.46
C ALA A 159 -3.76 -11.35 -4.02
N VAL A 160 -3.37 -12.17 -4.99
CA VAL A 160 -4.24 -13.20 -5.56
C VAL A 160 -4.59 -14.28 -4.53
N LEU A 161 -3.65 -14.68 -3.69
CA LEU A 161 -3.87 -15.66 -2.63
C LEU A 161 -4.96 -15.22 -1.65
N ARG A 162 -4.96 -13.94 -1.27
CA ARG A 162 -6.00 -13.35 -0.44
C ARG A 162 -7.37 -13.38 -1.15
N SER A 163 -7.40 -12.98 -2.40
CA SER A 163 -8.62 -12.99 -3.22
C SER A 163 -9.13 -14.40 -3.53
N ALA A 164 -8.24 -15.39 -3.53
CA ALA A 164 -8.59 -16.80 -3.71
C ALA A 164 -9.22 -17.45 -2.46
N GLY A 165 -9.39 -16.70 -1.38
CA GLY A 165 -9.99 -17.20 -0.15
C GLY A 165 -9.01 -17.62 0.94
N HIS A 166 -7.73 -17.25 0.82
CA HIS A 166 -6.67 -17.64 1.75
C HIS A 166 -5.97 -16.43 2.41
N PRO A 167 -6.70 -15.60 3.18
CA PRO A 167 -6.11 -14.41 3.81
C PRO A 167 -5.04 -14.75 4.84
N GLN A 168 -5.21 -15.85 5.59
CA GLN A 168 -4.22 -16.29 6.58
C GLN A 168 -2.91 -16.76 5.92
N LYS A 169 -3.00 -17.47 4.81
CA LYS A 169 -1.80 -17.91 4.05
C LYS A 169 -1.06 -16.71 3.47
N ALA A 170 -1.76 -15.69 3.00
CA ALA A 170 -1.17 -14.44 2.57
C ALA A 170 -0.43 -13.74 3.72
N MET A 171 -1.03 -13.69 4.91
CA MET A 171 -0.39 -13.18 6.13
C MET A 171 0.87 -14.00 6.48
N TYR A 172 0.80 -15.32 6.45
CA TYR A 172 1.95 -16.18 6.75
C TYR A 172 3.11 -15.96 5.78
N ALA A 173 2.83 -15.76 4.50
CA ALA A 173 3.86 -15.42 3.52
C ALA A 173 4.58 -14.11 3.89
N THR A 174 3.82 -13.08 4.24
CA THR A 174 4.38 -11.79 4.65
C THR A 174 5.16 -11.89 5.95
N ILE A 175 4.62 -12.55 6.98
CA ILE A 175 5.31 -12.76 8.25
C ILE A 175 6.59 -13.58 8.06
N ALA A 176 6.58 -14.59 7.20
CA ALA A 176 7.77 -15.37 6.88
C ALA A 176 8.87 -14.49 6.28
N THR A 177 8.54 -13.59 5.36
CA THR A 177 9.54 -12.63 4.83
C THR A 177 10.10 -11.74 5.91
N VAL A 178 9.27 -11.21 6.80
CA VAL A 178 9.70 -10.35 7.92
C VAL A 178 10.63 -11.10 8.87
N VAL A 179 10.25 -12.29 9.30
CA VAL A 179 11.03 -13.11 10.25
C VAL A 179 12.36 -13.53 9.64
N ILE A 180 12.35 -14.09 8.43
CA ILE A 180 13.57 -14.56 7.75
C ILE A 180 14.52 -13.38 7.51
N ASN A 181 14.01 -12.25 7.07
CA ASN A 181 14.79 -11.06 6.82
C ASN A 181 15.41 -10.52 8.13
N THR A 182 14.63 -10.44 9.20
CA THR A 182 15.12 -10.02 10.52
C THR A 182 16.24 -10.91 11.06
N ILE A 183 16.18 -12.21 10.78
CA ILE A 183 17.24 -13.17 11.16
C ILE A 183 18.47 -13.02 10.26
N LEU A 184 18.28 -12.86 8.94
CA LEU A 184 19.38 -12.79 7.98
C LEU A 184 20.09 -11.44 7.96
N ASP A 185 19.44 -10.35 8.29
CA ASP A 185 20.06 -9.01 8.32
C ASP A 185 21.33 -8.97 9.18
N PRO A 186 21.29 -9.33 10.47
CA PRO A 186 22.52 -9.32 11.28
C PRO A 186 23.55 -10.32 10.76
N VAL A 187 23.15 -11.46 10.25
CA VAL A 187 24.10 -12.47 9.72
C VAL A 187 24.84 -11.90 8.52
N PHE A 188 24.16 -11.30 7.56
CA PHE A 188 24.78 -10.78 6.33
C PHE A 188 25.53 -9.47 6.56
N ILE A 189 25.04 -8.61 7.45
CA ILE A 189 25.67 -7.33 7.75
C ILE A 189 26.88 -7.51 8.67
N PHE A 190 26.75 -8.24 9.78
CA PHE A 190 27.78 -8.33 10.83
C PHE A 190 28.68 -9.54 10.66
N VAL A 191 28.13 -10.75 10.42
CA VAL A 191 28.93 -12.00 10.39
C VAL A 191 29.68 -12.09 9.07
N PHE A 192 29.00 -11.88 7.93
CA PHE A 192 29.62 -11.95 6.60
C PHE A 192 30.24 -10.63 6.15
N ASP A 193 30.00 -9.56 6.90
CA ASP A 193 30.52 -8.21 6.61
C ASP A 193 30.21 -7.71 5.18
N TRP A 194 29.00 -8.01 4.70
CA TRP A 194 28.56 -7.56 3.40
C TRP A 194 27.98 -6.14 3.39
N GLY A 195 27.87 -5.51 4.57
CA GLY A 195 27.37 -4.15 4.71
C GLY A 195 25.94 -3.96 4.21
N ILE A 196 25.69 -2.85 3.55
CA ILE A 196 24.36 -2.50 3.05
C ILE A 196 23.86 -3.47 1.96
N ARG A 197 24.74 -4.06 1.18
CA ARG A 197 24.41 -5.13 0.24
C ARG A 197 23.86 -6.36 0.95
N GLY A 198 24.38 -6.66 2.15
CA GLY A 198 23.87 -7.76 2.97
C GLY A 198 22.41 -7.57 3.36
N ALA A 199 22.01 -6.35 3.74
CA ALA A 199 20.62 -6.03 4.04
C ALA A 199 19.71 -6.24 2.80
N ALA A 200 20.14 -5.79 1.63
CA ALA A 200 19.40 -5.98 0.39
C ALA A 200 19.29 -7.45 0.00
N ILE A 201 20.36 -8.22 0.13
CA ILE A 201 20.38 -9.67 -0.14
C ILE A 201 19.45 -10.40 0.82
N ALA A 202 19.45 -10.04 2.11
CA ALA A 202 18.54 -10.62 3.10
C ALA A 202 17.07 -10.43 2.72
N THR A 203 16.71 -9.25 2.25
CA THR A 203 15.36 -8.94 1.74
C THR A 203 14.99 -9.85 0.57
N ILE A 204 15.85 -9.96 -0.42
CA ILE A 204 15.58 -10.76 -1.62
C ILE A 204 15.51 -12.26 -1.28
N VAL A 205 16.41 -12.77 -0.45
CA VAL A 205 16.39 -14.18 -0.02
C VAL A 205 15.09 -14.52 0.71
N ALA A 206 14.64 -13.66 1.61
CA ALA A 206 13.38 -13.84 2.32
C ALA A 206 12.19 -13.92 1.34
N GLN A 207 12.17 -13.03 0.35
CA GLN A 207 11.11 -13.01 -0.68
C GLN A 207 11.18 -14.22 -1.60
N VAL A 208 12.36 -14.71 -1.96
CA VAL A 208 12.52 -15.97 -2.73
C VAL A 208 11.92 -17.15 -1.98
N ILE A 209 12.21 -17.27 -0.69
CA ILE A 209 11.67 -18.37 0.13
C ILE A 209 10.15 -18.30 0.18
N ALA A 210 9.59 -17.12 0.41
CA ALA A 210 8.13 -16.93 0.42
C ALA A 210 7.51 -17.19 -0.96
N LEU A 211 8.16 -16.79 -2.04
CA LEU A 211 7.70 -17.04 -3.41
C LEU A 211 7.68 -18.53 -3.73
N LEU A 212 8.70 -19.29 -3.33
CA LEU A 212 8.73 -20.74 -3.50
C LEU A 212 7.59 -21.43 -2.76
N TRP A 213 7.29 -20.97 -1.53
CA TRP A 213 6.14 -21.45 -0.79
C TRP A 213 4.81 -21.13 -1.48
N GLN A 214 4.66 -19.92 -2.03
CA GLN A 214 3.49 -19.52 -2.80
C GLN A 214 3.33 -20.38 -4.05
N PHE A 215 4.40 -20.68 -4.78
CA PHE A 215 4.36 -21.59 -5.92
C PHE A 215 3.89 -22.99 -5.52
N ARG A 216 4.32 -23.48 -4.37
CA ARG A 216 3.83 -24.74 -3.82
C ARG A 216 2.34 -24.70 -3.52
N LEU A 217 1.85 -23.60 -2.93
CA LEU A 217 0.42 -23.44 -2.64
C LEU A 217 -0.43 -23.43 -3.91
N PHE A 218 -0.02 -22.71 -4.94
CA PHE A 218 -0.72 -22.67 -6.22
C PHE A 218 -0.49 -23.91 -7.11
N SER A 219 0.38 -24.81 -6.74
CA SER A 219 0.56 -26.09 -7.42
C SER A 219 -0.43 -27.16 -6.94
N ASN A 220 -1.19 -26.88 -5.90
CA ASN A 220 -2.21 -27.80 -5.38
C ASN A 220 -3.43 -27.84 -6.31
N LYS A 221 -3.65 -28.97 -6.98
CA LYS A 221 -4.75 -29.17 -7.94
C LYS A 221 -6.13 -29.25 -7.29
N ASP A 222 -6.19 -29.44 -5.97
CA ASP A 222 -7.47 -29.45 -5.22
C ASP A 222 -8.06 -28.05 -5.09
N GLU A 223 -7.26 -27.01 -5.21
CA GLU A 223 -7.71 -25.61 -5.23
C GLU A 223 -8.19 -25.22 -6.63
N LEU A 224 -9.19 -24.35 -6.70
CA LEU A 224 -9.70 -23.85 -7.98
C LEU A 224 -8.61 -23.10 -8.75
N LEU A 225 -7.95 -22.17 -8.05
CA LEU A 225 -6.84 -21.41 -8.62
C LEU A 225 -5.54 -22.18 -8.41
N HIS A 226 -5.06 -22.82 -9.47
CA HIS A 226 -3.80 -23.55 -9.47
C HIS A 226 -3.09 -23.41 -10.81
N PHE A 227 -1.79 -23.67 -10.82
CA PHE A 227 -1.00 -23.61 -12.04
C PHE A 227 -1.32 -24.77 -12.96
N HIS A 228 -1.61 -24.46 -14.22
CA HIS A 228 -1.73 -25.45 -15.30
C HIS A 228 -1.36 -24.79 -16.64
N ARG A 229 -1.14 -25.61 -17.65
CA ARG A 229 -0.83 -25.11 -18.99
C ARG A 229 -2.02 -24.31 -19.55
N GLY A 230 -1.73 -23.22 -20.25
CA GLY A 230 -2.74 -22.38 -20.91
C GLY A 230 -3.19 -21.14 -20.15
N ILE A 231 -2.94 -21.07 -18.82
CA ILE A 231 -3.24 -19.84 -18.06
C ILE A 231 -2.20 -18.74 -18.25
N PHE A 232 -1.00 -19.08 -18.69
CA PHE A 232 0.11 -18.14 -18.85
C PHE A 232 0.02 -17.32 -20.13
N ARG A 233 -0.86 -17.66 -21.05
CA ARG A 233 -1.08 -16.87 -22.25
C ARG A 233 -1.79 -15.57 -21.90
N LEU A 234 -1.17 -14.43 -22.24
CA LEU A 234 -1.75 -13.13 -22.02
C LEU A 234 -3.01 -12.93 -22.84
N LYS A 235 -4.10 -12.54 -22.16
CA LYS A 235 -5.36 -12.15 -22.79
C LYS A 235 -5.48 -10.64 -22.74
N ARG A 236 -5.69 -10.01 -23.88
CA ARG A 236 -5.78 -8.55 -23.99
C ARG A 236 -6.78 -7.94 -23.00
N LYS A 237 -7.96 -8.56 -22.85
CA LYS A 237 -9.00 -8.08 -21.94
C LYS A 237 -8.56 -8.19 -20.48
N ILE A 238 -7.95 -9.30 -20.08
CA ILE A 238 -7.45 -9.50 -18.70
C ILE A 238 -6.35 -8.50 -18.39
N VAL A 239 -5.40 -8.32 -19.30
CA VAL A 239 -4.31 -7.35 -19.15
C VAL A 239 -4.86 -5.94 -19.00
N PHE A 240 -5.76 -5.53 -19.89
CA PHE A 240 -6.36 -4.19 -19.85
C PHE A 240 -7.16 -3.96 -18.57
N ASP A 241 -8.01 -4.90 -18.17
CA ASP A 241 -8.85 -4.76 -16.98
C ASP A 241 -7.99 -4.73 -15.70
N SER A 242 -6.97 -5.59 -15.60
CA SER A 242 -6.05 -5.61 -14.47
C SER A 242 -5.28 -4.31 -14.34
N LEU A 243 -4.73 -3.80 -15.43
CA LEU A 243 -3.98 -2.55 -15.43
C LEU A 243 -4.88 -1.33 -15.16
N ALA A 244 -6.10 -1.33 -15.70
CA ALA A 244 -7.06 -0.25 -15.46
C ALA A 244 -7.44 -0.14 -13.98
N ILE A 245 -7.74 -1.26 -13.34
CA ILE A 245 -8.08 -1.30 -11.90
C ILE A 245 -6.85 -0.93 -11.06
N GLY A 246 -5.69 -1.46 -11.39
CA GLY A 246 -4.45 -1.19 -10.70
C GLY A 246 -3.90 0.22 -10.89
N MET A 247 -4.43 0.98 -11.86
CA MET A 247 -4.02 2.36 -12.11
C MET A 247 -4.31 3.29 -10.92
N SER A 248 -5.39 3.03 -10.16
CA SER A 248 -5.73 3.81 -8.98
C SER A 248 -4.62 3.81 -7.91
N PRO A 249 -4.18 2.67 -7.36
CA PRO A 249 -3.07 2.66 -6.40
C PRO A 249 -1.75 3.10 -7.01
N PHE A 250 -1.51 2.84 -8.29
CA PHE A 250 -0.31 3.29 -8.99
C PHE A 250 -0.20 4.82 -9.01
N LEU A 251 -1.24 5.50 -9.48
CA LEU A 251 -1.28 6.97 -9.53
C LEU A 251 -1.26 7.60 -8.12
N MET A 252 -1.91 6.96 -7.16
CA MET A 252 -1.88 7.40 -5.77
C MET A 252 -0.47 7.35 -5.18
N ASN A 253 0.29 6.30 -5.42
CA ASN A 253 1.67 6.19 -4.98
C ASN A 253 2.59 7.23 -5.65
N LEU A 254 2.42 7.46 -6.95
CA LEU A 254 3.17 8.50 -7.66
C LEU A 254 2.85 9.89 -7.13
N ALA A 255 1.57 10.19 -6.94
CA ALA A 255 1.13 11.47 -6.40
C ALA A 255 1.66 11.70 -4.97
N SER A 256 1.68 10.66 -4.14
CA SER A 256 2.22 10.73 -2.78
C SER A 256 3.70 11.10 -2.75
N CYS A 257 4.51 10.56 -3.65
CA CYS A 257 5.92 10.95 -3.76
C CYS A 257 6.07 12.43 -4.10
N PHE A 258 5.29 12.91 -5.04
CA PHE A 258 5.32 14.31 -5.46
C PHE A 258 4.86 15.26 -4.34
N ILE A 259 3.82 14.86 -3.61
CA ILE A 259 3.27 15.64 -2.48
C ILE A 259 4.29 15.78 -1.34
N VAL A 260 5.01 14.71 -1.00
CA VAL A 260 6.05 14.78 0.04
C VAL A 260 7.13 15.81 -0.34
N ILE A 261 7.51 15.85 -1.60
CA ILE A 261 8.45 16.86 -2.11
C ILE A 261 7.89 18.27 -1.92
N LEU A 262 6.65 18.51 -2.30
CA LEU A 262 5.99 19.81 -2.14
C LEU A 262 5.87 20.24 -0.66
N ILE A 263 5.50 19.32 0.21
CA ILE A 263 5.40 19.58 1.65
C ILE A 263 6.78 19.96 2.22
N ASN A 264 7.80 19.18 1.91
CA ASN A 264 9.16 19.45 2.38
C ASN A 264 9.69 20.78 1.87
N GLN A 265 9.46 21.12 0.61
CA GLN A 265 9.85 22.42 0.05
C GLN A 265 9.10 23.58 0.73
N GLY A 266 7.79 23.44 0.93
CA GLY A 266 6.98 24.44 1.60
C GLY A 266 7.41 24.67 3.06
N LEU A 267 7.66 23.62 3.80
CA LEU A 267 8.12 23.69 5.19
C LEU A 267 9.55 24.25 5.30
N LYS A 268 10.45 23.86 4.42
CA LYS A 268 11.81 24.39 4.37
C LYS A 268 11.82 25.91 4.12
N ARG A 269 11.01 26.34 3.18
CA ARG A 269 10.91 27.77 2.79
C ARG A 269 10.35 28.66 3.90
N HIS A 270 9.39 28.16 4.68
CA HIS A 270 8.64 28.94 5.68
C HIS A 270 9.02 28.64 7.13
N GLY A 271 9.62 27.48 7.42
CA GLY A 271 9.95 27.06 8.78
C GLY A 271 11.31 26.42 8.96
N GLY A 272 12.09 26.23 7.90
CA GLY A 272 13.43 25.67 7.93
C GLY A 272 13.47 24.17 8.21
N ASP A 273 14.66 23.67 8.58
CA ASP A 273 14.90 22.23 8.79
C ASP A 273 14.14 21.66 9.99
N LEU A 274 13.89 22.49 11.01
CA LEU A 274 13.13 22.06 12.20
C LEU A 274 11.67 21.72 11.83
N ALA A 275 11.05 22.48 10.91
CA ALA A 275 9.71 22.20 10.40
C ALA A 275 9.65 20.89 9.62
N ILE A 276 10.66 20.59 8.82
CA ILE A 276 10.79 19.29 8.11
C ILE A 276 10.90 18.14 9.11
N GLY A 277 11.68 18.30 10.16
CA GLY A 277 11.79 17.32 11.24
C GLY A 277 10.46 17.07 11.95
N ALA A 278 9.72 18.14 12.22
CA ALA A 278 8.38 18.05 12.80
C ALA A 278 7.41 17.30 11.89
N PHE A 279 7.42 17.57 10.60
CA PHE A 279 6.62 16.83 9.62
C PHE A 279 6.99 15.34 9.59
N GLY A 280 8.26 15.01 9.67
CA GLY A 280 8.72 13.61 9.75
C GLY A 280 8.11 12.87 10.94
N ILE A 281 8.05 13.50 12.11
CA ILE A 281 7.41 12.93 13.30
C ILE A 281 5.91 12.77 13.10
N VAL A 282 5.23 13.81 12.63
CA VAL A 282 3.77 13.78 12.38
C VAL A 282 3.41 12.70 11.36
N ASN A 283 4.18 12.61 10.29
CA ASN A 283 3.95 11.62 9.23
C ASN A 283 4.08 10.18 9.77
N ARG A 284 5.04 9.92 10.64
CA ARG A 284 5.20 8.60 11.28
C ARG A 284 4.04 8.27 12.20
N LEU A 285 3.54 9.23 12.97
CA LEU A 285 2.37 9.05 13.84
C LEU A 285 1.10 8.76 13.02
N VAL A 286 0.86 9.54 11.97
CA VAL A 286 -0.29 9.35 11.07
C VAL A 286 -0.21 8.01 10.36
N PHE A 287 0.98 7.60 9.93
CA PHE A 287 1.21 6.37 9.17
C PHE A 287 0.74 5.11 9.90
N VAL A 288 0.86 5.06 11.23
CA VAL A 288 0.38 3.92 12.04
C VAL A 288 -1.12 3.70 11.83
N PHE A 289 -1.91 4.77 11.89
CA PHE A 289 -3.37 4.69 11.70
C PHE A 289 -3.73 4.40 10.25
N VAL A 290 -3.02 4.99 9.31
CA VAL A 290 -3.21 4.74 7.87
C VAL A 290 -2.96 3.27 7.53
N MET A 291 -1.94 2.64 8.11
CA MET A 291 -1.64 1.21 7.88
C MET A 291 -2.78 0.31 8.35
N ILE A 292 -3.39 0.61 9.49
CA ILE A 292 -4.54 -0.16 10.00
C ILE A 292 -5.73 -0.02 9.04
N VAL A 293 -6.01 1.17 8.56
CA VAL A 293 -7.09 1.40 7.58
C VAL A 293 -6.81 0.71 6.25
N LEU A 294 -5.57 0.71 5.78
CA LEU A 294 -5.18 -0.04 4.58
C LEU A 294 -5.37 -1.55 4.76
N GLY A 295 -5.06 -2.08 5.94
CA GLY A 295 -5.34 -3.47 6.27
C GLY A 295 -6.83 -3.79 6.23
N LEU A 296 -7.68 -2.92 6.78
CA LEU A 296 -9.14 -3.03 6.66
C LEU A 296 -9.60 -3.03 5.20
N ASN A 297 -9.05 -2.15 4.39
CA ASN A 297 -9.35 -2.08 2.96
C ASN A 297 -8.94 -3.36 2.22
N GLN A 298 -7.79 -3.92 2.53
CA GLN A 298 -7.35 -5.19 1.96
C GLN A 298 -8.25 -6.35 2.37
N GLY A 299 -8.80 -6.32 3.57
CA GLY A 299 -9.80 -7.30 4.02
C GLY A 299 -11.15 -7.14 3.35
N MET A 300 -11.58 -5.90 3.13
CA MET A 300 -12.84 -5.59 2.43
C MET A 300 -12.82 -6.02 0.96
N GLN A 301 -11.69 -5.88 0.29
CA GLN A 301 -11.57 -6.03 -1.16
C GLN A 301 -12.08 -7.39 -1.68
N PRO A 302 -11.65 -8.55 -1.16
CA PRO A 302 -12.16 -9.84 -1.64
C PRO A 302 -13.66 -10.02 -1.42
N ILE A 303 -14.17 -9.54 -0.29
CA ILE A 303 -15.59 -9.66 0.08
C ILE A 303 -16.44 -8.79 -0.82
N ALA A 304 -16.08 -7.53 -0.98
CA ALA A 304 -16.80 -6.60 -1.84
C ALA A 304 -16.78 -7.03 -3.31
N GLY A 305 -15.61 -7.41 -3.82
CA GLY A 305 -15.44 -7.86 -5.20
C GLY A 305 -16.23 -9.12 -5.52
N TYR A 306 -16.17 -10.12 -4.66
CA TYR A 306 -16.92 -11.36 -4.82
C TYR A 306 -18.42 -11.11 -4.84
N ASN A 307 -18.95 -10.42 -3.83
CA ASN A 307 -20.40 -10.18 -3.71
C ASN A 307 -20.90 -9.25 -4.81
N PHE A 308 -20.10 -8.31 -5.28
CA PHE A 308 -20.44 -7.49 -6.44
C PHE A 308 -20.55 -8.34 -7.70
N GLY A 309 -19.59 -9.24 -7.95
CA GLY A 309 -19.65 -10.18 -9.07
C GLY A 309 -20.86 -11.12 -8.99
N ALA A 310 -21.22 -11.55 -7.79
CA ALA A 310 -22.39 -12.39 -7.53
C ALA A 310 -23.73 -11.62 -7.53
N ARG A 311 -23.72 -10.30 -7.79
CA ARG A 311 -24.89 -9.41 -7.75
C ARG A 311 -25.61 -9.38 -6.39
N GLN A 312 -24.89 -9.66 -5.31
CA GLN A 312 -25.42 -9.60 -3.94
C GLN A 312 -25.18 -8.21 -3.34
N TYR A 313 -25.83 -7.20 -3.87
CA TYR A 313 -25.64 -5.79 -3.51
C TYR A 313 -25.90 -5.47 -2.04
N PRO A 314 -26.87 -6.07 -1.33
CA PRO A 314 -27.02 -5.87 0.11
C PRO A 314 -25.77 -6.27 0.90
N ARG A 315 -25.09 -7.34 0.51
CA ARG A 315 -23.83 -7.77 1.13
C ARG A 315 -22.69 -6.82 0.82
N VAL A 316 -22.61 -6.31 -0.40
CA VAL A 316 -21.63 -5.28 -0.81
C VAL A 316 -21.81 -4.03 0.04
N THR A 317 -23.03 -3.55 0.20
CA THR A 317 -23.35 -2.39 1.03
C THR A 317 -23.00 -2.65 2.50
N ARG A 318 -23.27 -3.85 3.00
CA ARG A 318 -22.98 -4.23 4.40
C ARG A 318 -21.49 -4.22 4.70
N VAL A 319 -20.65 -4.83 3.84
CA VAL A 319 -19.21 -4.85 4.05
C VAL A 319 -18.62 -3.44 3.98
N LEU A 320 -19.10 -2.62 3.06
CA LEU A 320 -18.68 -1.22 2.95
C LEU A 320 -18.99 -0.44 4.23
N LYS A 321 -20.22 -0.54 4.75
CA LYS A 321 -20.63 0.13 5.99
C LYS A 321 -19.78 -0.31 7.17
N LEU A 322 -19.56 -1.61 7.34
CA LEU A 322 -18.74 -2.13 8.45
C LEU A 322 -17.28 -1.68 8.33
N THR A 323 -16.74 -1.65 7.13
CA THR A 323 -15.37 -1.16 6.89
C THR A 323 -15.25 0.33 7.19
N ILE A 324 -16.24 1.13 6.80
CA ILE A 324 -16.30 2.57 7.13
C ILE A 324 -16.33 2.77 8.65
N ILE A 325 -17.15 2.01 9.36
CA ILE A 325 -17.24 2.09 10.83
C ILE A 325 -15.89 1.75 11.46
N GLY A 326 -15.26 0.65 11.04
CA GLY A 326 -13.94 0.25 11.54
C GLY A 326 -12.86 1.30 11.27
N ALA A 327 -12.80 1.81 10.04
CA ALA A 327 -11.85 2.85 9.66
C ALA A 327 -12.08 4.16 10.42
N THR A 328 -13.34 4.56 10.61
CA THR A 328 -13.71 5.75 11.38
C THR A 328 -13.30 5.62 12.85
N LEU A 329 -13.48 4.45 13.46
CA LEU A 329 -13.01 4.19 14.82
C LEU A 329 -11.49 4.33 14.95
N VAL A 330 -10.75 3.79 14.00
CA VAL A 330 -9.28 3.88 13.97
C VAL A 330 -8.82 5.33 13.81
N THR A 331 -9.35 6.04 12.84
CA THR A 331 -8.96 7.44 12.57
C THR A 331 -9.44 8.39 13.66
N THR A 332 -10.60 8.14 14.25
CA THR A 332 -11.07 8.89 15.43
C THR A 332 -10.15 8.69 16.63
N THR A 333 -9.63 7.49 16.83
CA THR A 333 -8.61 7.23 17.87
C THR A 333 -7.36 8.09 17.61
N GLY A 334 -6.88 8.15 16.38
CA GLY A 334 -5.78 9.04 16.00
C GLY A 334 -6.08 10.51 16.25
N PHE A 335 -7.28 10.94 15.95
CA PHE A 335 -7.77 12.30 16.24
C PHE A 335 -7.76 12.60 17.75
N LEU A 336 -8.32 11.73 18.56
CA LEU A 336 -8.38 11.93 20.02
C LEU A 336 -6.99 11.98 20.65
N LEU A 337 -6.10 11.08 20.24
CA LEU A 337 -4.72 11.08 20.70
C LEU A 337 -4.00 12.39 20.31
N GLY A 338 -4.22 12.87 19.10
CA GLY A 338 -3.64 14.12 18.61
C GLY A 338 -4.17 15.37 19.30
N MET A 339 -5.43 15.36 19.73
CA MET A 339 -6.03 16.49 20.43
C MET A 339 -5.65 16.54 21.91
N PHE A 340 -5.56 15.40 22.58
CA PHE A 340 -5.37 15.34 24.03
C PHE A 340 -3.93 15.14 24.48
N ILE A 341 -3.14 14.35 23.74
CA ILE A 341 -1.75 14.00 24.14
C ILE A 341 -0.72 14.12 23.01
N PRO A 342 -0.75 15.18 22.17
CA PRO A 342 0.18 15.28 21.04
C PRO A 342 1.64 15.43 21.48
N ASP A 343 1.90 16.11 22.60
CA ASP A 343 3.24 16.28 23.14
C ASP A 343 3.87 14.97 23.60
N LEU A 344 3.09 14.12 24.26
CA LEU A 344 3.53 12.78 24.68
C LEU A 344 3.90 11.92 23.47
N LEU A 345 3.08 11.94 22.43
CA LEU A 345 3.32 11.19 21.20
C LEU A 345 4.58 11.67 20.47
N ALA A 346 4.78 12.98 20.38
CA ALA A 346 5.97 13.55 19.76
C ALA A 346 7.24 13.26 20.60
N SER A 347 7.13 13.21 21.92
CA SER A 347 8.24 12.90 22.82
C SER A 347 8.81 11.49 22.67
N ILE A 348 8.06 10.58 22.07
CA ILE A 348 8.53 9.22 21.75
C ILE A 348 9.71 9.27 20.74
N PHE A 349 9.72 10.26 19.84
CA PHE A 349 10.69 10.37 18.75
C PHE A 349 11.86 11.31 19.05
N THR A 350 11.69 12.25 19.96
CA THR A 350 12.73 13.24 20.26
C THR A 350 12.60 13.76 21.69
N SER A 351 13.72 14.22 22.26
CA SER A 351 13.78 14.93 23.54
C SER A 351 13.89 16.46 23.37
N ASP A 352 14.03 16.97 22.15
CA ASP A 352 14.13 18.39 21.86
C ASP A 352 12.77 19.07 22.08
N ALA A 353 12.70 19.98 23.06
CA ALA A 353 11.44 20.65 23.44
C ALA A 353 10.82 21.47 22.30
N GLU A 354 11.63 22.16 21.52
CA GLU A 354 11.17 22.98 20.39
C GLU A 354 10.58 22.10 19.27
N LEU A 355 11.25 20.99 18.95
CA LEU A 355 10.79 20.03 17.96
C LEU A 355 9.50 19.33 18.42
N ILE A 356 9.39 18.95 19.68
CA ILE A 356 8.18 18.38 20.27
C ILE A 356 7.00 19.35 20.12
N GLN A 357 7.21 20.62 20.43
CA GLN A 357 6.16 21.64 20.31
C GLN A 357 5.68 21.80 18.85
N LEU A 358 6.60 21.91 17.89
CA LEU A 358 6.25 22.03 16.48
C LEU A 358 5.53 20.78 15.96
N ALA A 359 6.00 19.60 16.32
CA ALA A 359 5.37 18.35 15.93
C ALA A 359 3.96 18.22 16.53
N ALA A 360 3.79 18.59 17.80
CA ALA A 360 2.49 18.56 18.47
C ALA A 360 1.48 19.50 17.84
N GLU A 361 1.88 20.73 17.53
CA GLU A 361 1.04 21.71 16.83
C GLU A 361 0.67 21.23 15.42
N GLY A 362 1.64 20.72 14.66
CA GLY A 362 1.43 20.17 13.33
C GLY A 362 0.51 18.96 13.36
N TYR A 363 0.68 18.06 14.30
CA TYR A 363 -0.16 16.88 14.45
C TYR A 363 -1.63 17.25 14.76
N ARG A 364 -1.85 18.19 15.65
CA ARG A 364 -3.22 18.70 15.93
C ARG A 364 -3.91 19.21 14.67
N ILE A 365 -3.20 19.97 13.86
CA ILE A 365 -3.76 20.53 12.62
C ILE A 365 -4.06 19.42 11.62
N VAL A 366 -3.12 18.50 11.40
CA VAL A 366 -3.25 17.40 10.42
C VAL A 366 -4.41 16.47 10.76
N VAL A 367 -4.63 16.16 12.04
CA VAL A 367 -5.70 15.24 12.46
C VAL A 367 -7.05 15.93 12.69
N MET A 368 -7.18 17.23 12.43
CA MET A 368 -8.41 17.98 12.69
C MET A 368 -9.66 17.33 12.06
N PHE A 369 -9.56 16.85 10.83
CA PHE A 369 -10.62 16.13 10.13
C PHE A 369 -10.31 14.64 9.96
N PHE A 370 -9.41 14.09 10.77
CA PHE A 370 -8.98 12.71 10.64
C PHE A 370 -10.12 11.69 10.77
N PRO A 371 -11.15 11.88 11.60
CA PRO A 371 -12.30 10.98 11.63
C PRO A 371 -12.96 10.73 10.27
N ILE A 372 -13.01 11.73 9.40
CA ILE A 372 -13.56 11.56 8.04
C ILE A 372 -12.55 11.03 7.03
N VAL A 373 -11.25 11.05 7.33
CA VAL A 373 -10.20 10.47 6.47
C VAL A 373 -10.39 8.96 6.33
N GLY A 374 -10.75 8.27 7.40
CA GLY A 374 -11.08 6.84 7.35
C GLY A 374 -12.19 6.55 6.36
N PHE A 375 -13.26 7.32 6.39
CA PHE A 375 -14.35 7.23 5.42
C PHE A 375 -13.87 7.46 3.98
N GLN A 376 -13.08 8.49 3.74
CA GLN A 376 -12.58 8.84 2.41
C GLN A 376 -11.67 7.75 1.85
N MET A 377 -10.78 7.18 2.67
CA MET A 377 -9.90 6.09 2.26
C MET A 377 -10.68 4.84 1.88
N VAL A 378 -11.68 4.48 2.67
CA VAL A 378 -12.55 3.32 2.39
C VAL A 378 -13.37 3.54 1.13
N ALA A 379 -13.92 4.73 0.93
CA ALA A 379 -14.70 5.06 -0.26
C ALA A 379 -13.89 4.94 -1.55
N SER A 380 -12.66 5.47 -1.56
CA SER A 380 -11.76 5.35 -2.71
C SER A 380 -11.43 3.90 -3.02
N ASN A 381 -11.09 3.13 -2.00
CA ASN A 381 -10.71 1.73 -2.15
C ASN A 381 -11.91 0.85 -2.52
N PHE A 382 -13.10 1.20 -2.09
CA PHE A 382 -14.33 0.47 -2.41
C PHE A 382 -14.59 0.39 -3.91
N PHE A 383 -14.50 1.49 -4.63
CA PHE A 383 -14.70 1.49 -6.08
C PHE A 383 -13.65 0.64 -6.82
N GLN A 384 -12.41 0.67 -6.34
CA GLN A 384 -11.35 -0.22 -6.81
C GLN A 384 -11.71 -1.69 -6.55
N SER A 385 -12.22 -2.01 -5.36
CA SER A 385 -12.55 -3.38 -4.94
C SER A 385 -13.66 -4.04 -5.74
N ILE A 386 -14.57 -3.25 -6.29
CA ILE A 386 -15.64 -3.74 -7.16
C ILE A 386 -15.33 -3.61 -8.66
N GLY A 387 -14.11 -3.21 -9.00
CA GLY A 387 -13.65 -3.13 -10.38
C GLY A 387 -14.08 -1.89 -11.16
N MET A 388 -14.60 -0.86 -10.49
CA MET A 388 -14.95 0.43 -11.10
C MET A 388 -13.73 1.33 -11.22
N ALA A 389 -12.85 1.04 -12.17
CA ALA A 389 -11.54 1.68 -12.33
C ALA A 389 -11.62 3.22 -12.46
N GLY A 390 -12.52 3.73 -13.28
CA GLY A 390 -12.65 5.17 -13.50
C GLY A 390 -13.03 5.95 -12.24
N LYS A 391 -13.99 5.43 -11.46
CA LYS A 391 -14.39 6.05 -10.19
C LYS A 391 -13.28 5.94 -9.14
N ALA A 392 -12.59 4.81 -9.08
CA ALA A 392 -11.46 4.60 -8.17
C ALA A 392 -10.32 5.58 -8.47
N ILE A 393 -9.94 5.73 -9.73
CA ILE A 393 -8.91 6.68 -10.17
C ILE A 393 -9.30 8.11 -9.80
N PHE A 394 -10.52 8.50 -10.12
CA PHE A 394 -11.03 9.84 -9.81
C PHE A 394 -10.95 10.16 -8.32
N LEU A 395 -11.45 9.27 -7.45
CA LEU A 395 -11.42 9.49 -6.00
C LEU A 395 -10.01 9.45 -5.41
N SER A 396 -9.16 8.56 -5.91
CA SER A 396 -7.76 8.46 -5.45
C SER A 396 -6.99 9.75 -5.75
N LEU A 397 -7.21 10.35 -6.91
CA LEU A 397 -6.53 11.57 -7.33
C LEU A 397 -7.20 12.84 -6.81
N THR A 398 -8.49 12.80 -6.48
CA THR A 398 -9.24 14.00 -6.04
C THR A 398 -8.59 14.64 -4.82
N ARG A 399 -8.30 13.87 -3.78
CA ARG A 399 -7.66 14.39 -2.57
C ARG A 399 -6.30 15.02 -2.88
N GLN A 400 -5.47 14.31 -3.61
CA GLN A 400 -4.06 14.67 -3.82
C GLN A 400 -3.89 15.71 -4.92
N MET A 401 -4.42 15.46 -6.11
CA MET A 401 -4.20 16.28 -7.29
C MET A 401 -5.14 17.48 -7.35
N LEU A 402 -6.40 17.31 -7.01
CA LEU A 402 -7.41 18.38 -7.13
C LEU A 402 -7.45 19.30 -5.93
N PHE A 403 -7.17 18.83 -4.72
CA PHE A 403 -7.29 19.62 -3.51
C PHE A 403 -5.95 19.85 -2.79
N LEU A 404 -5.15 18.82 -2.54
CA LEU A 404 -3.94 18.96 -1.74
C LEU A 404 -2.84 19.74 -2.48
N ILE A 405 -2.57 19.45 -3.73
CA ILE A 405 -1.56 20.20 -4.50
C ILE A 405 -1.91 21.66 -4.65
N PRO A 406 -3.13 22.05 -5.08
CA PRO A 406 -3.51 23.47 -5.11
C PRO A 406 -3.41 24.17 -3.75
N CYS A 407 -3.83 23.49 -2.66
CA CYS A 407 -3.70 24.05 -1.31
C CYS A 407 -2.25 24.27 -0.91
N LEU A 408 -1.36 23.30 -1.20
CA LEU A 408 0.07 23.41 -0.91
C LEU A 408 0.77 24.52 -1.71
N LEU A 409 0.26 24.85 -2.88
CA LEU A 409 0.79 25.95 -3.71
C LEU A 409 0.25 27.32 -3.30
N ILE A 410 -0.98 27.40 -2.80
CA ILE A 410 -1.68 28.65 -2.52
C ILE A 410 -1.59 29.05 -1.04
N LEU A 411 -1.98 28.16 -0.12
CA LEU A 411 -2.10 28.51 1.31
C LEU A 411 -0.77 28.93 1.98
N PRO A 412 0.39 28.32 1.68
CA PRO A 412 1.65 28.77 2.28
C PRO A 412 2.04 30.20 1.89
N GLN A 413 1.57 30.71 0.76
CA GLN A 413 1.83 32.10 0.33
C GLN A 413 1.15 33.12 1.25
N TYR A 414 0.02 32.75 1.84
CA TYR A 414 -0.79 33.63 2.72
C TYR A 414 -0.55 33.36 4.20
N TYR A 415 -0.32 32.11 4.59
CA TYR A 415 -0.25 31.67 5.98
C TYR A 415 1.10 31.07 6.38
N GLY A 416 2.06 31.02 5.47
CA GLY A 416 3.40 30.49 5.74
C GLY A 416 3.39 29.00 6.10
N GLN A 417 4.15 28.63 7.13
CA GLN A 417 4.26 27.23 7.61
C GLN A 417 2.89 26.67 8.00
N THR A 418 2.05 27.43 8.66
CA THR A 418 0.70 27.03 9.03
C THR A 418 -0.13 26.68 7.81
N GLY A 419 0.05 27.38 6.69
CA GLY A 419 -0.60 27.07 5.43
C GLY A 419 -0.28 25.69 4.89
N VAL A 420 0.95 25.21 5.07
CA VAL A 420 1.34 23.84 4.69
C VAL A 420 0.58 22.81 5.54
N TRP A 421 0.55 23.00 6.86
CA TRP A 421 -0.17 22.11 7.76
C TRP A 421 -1.67 22.09 7.50
N VAL A 422 -2.29 23.25 7.30
CA VAL A 422 -3.74 23.39 7.07
C VAL A 422 -4.16 22.83 5.71
N SER A 423 -3.27 22.75 4.75
CA SER A 423 -3.55 22.15 3.43
C SER A 423 -4.06 20.70 3.53
N MET A 424 -3.59 19.95 4.51
CA MET A 424 -3.99 18.54 4.69
C MET A 424 -5.44 18.40 5.15
N PRO A 425 -5.90 19.03 6.27
CA PRO A 425 -7.29 18.90 6.68
C PRO A 425 -8.28 19.53 5.69
N VAL A 426 -7.93 20.61 5.03
CA VAL A 426 -8.78 21.23 3.98
C VAL A 426 -8.99 20.25 2.82
N SER A 427 -7.93 19.59 2.36
CA SER A 427 -8.01 18.58 1.32
C SER A 427 -8.81 17.36 1.76
N ASP A 428 -8.64 16.92 3.00
CA ASP A 428 -9.38 15.79 3.57
C ASP A 428 -10.88 16.06 3.60
N LEU A 429 -11.28 17.26 4.04
CA LEU A 429 -12.68 17.69 4.07
C LEU A 429 -13.28 17.73 2.66
N ALA A 430 -12.61 18.36 1.72
CA ALA A 430 -13.09 18.48 0.34
C ALA A 430 -13.20 17.12 -0.36
N ALA A 431 -12.20 16.26 -0.20
CA ALA A 431 -12.21 14.92 -0.77
C ALA A 431 -13.30 14.04 -0.14
N SER A 432 -13.54 14.17 1.16
CA SER A 432 -14.60 13.45 1.86
C SER A 432 -15.99 13.83 1.39
N LEU A 433 -16.23 15.10 1.10
CA LEU A 433 -17.49 15.57 0.52
C LEU A 433 -17.73 14.96 -0.86
N VAL A 434 -16.73 14.97 -1.73
CA VAL A 434 -16.81 14.34 -3.07
C VAL A 434 -17.06 12.84 -2.96
N SER A 435 -16.35 12.15 -2.08
CA SER A 435 -16.52 10.72 -1.84
C SER A 435 -17.93 10.39 -1.32
N GLY A 436 -18.46 11.21 -0.43
CA GLY A 436 -19.82 11.05 0.10
C GLY A 436 -20.89 11.17 -0.97
N ILE A 437 -20.75 12.15 -1.86
CA ILE A 437 -21.68 12.34 -2.98
C ILE A 437 -21.63 11.15 -3.93
N MET A 438 -20.44 10.67 -4.27
CA MET A 438 -20.28 9.52 -5.17
C MET A 438 -20.83 8.22 -4.58
N LEU A 439 -20.61 7.97 -3.28
CA LEU A 439 -21.16 6.80 -2.59
C LEU A 439 -22.69 6.85 -2.50
N TRP A 440 -23.24 8.02 -2.17
CA TRP A 440 -24.69 8.19 -2.11
C TRP A 440 -25.35 7.86 -3.46
N TRP A 441 -24.73 8.33 -4.56
CA TRP A 441 -25.21 8.06 -5.91
C TRP A 441 -25.08 6.57 -6.25
N GLN A 442 -23.97 5.92 -5.86
CA GLN A 442 -23.76 4.49 -6.07
C GLN A 442 -24.75 3.63 -5.29
N PHE A 443 -25.08 4.01 -4.06
CA PHE A 443 -26.12 3.31 -3.28
C PHE A 443 -27.50 3.41 -3.92
N ARG A 444 -27.84 4.54 -4.50
CA ARG A 444 -29.07 4.68 -5.27
C ARG A 444 -29.11 3.72 -6.46
N GLN A 445 -28.00 3.56 -7.16
CA GLN A 445 -27.90 2.61 -8.26
C GLN A 445 -28.06 1.15 -7.78
N PHE A 446 -27.39 0.77 -6.70
CA PHE A 446 -27.51 -0.57 -6.12
C PHE A 446 -28.94 -0.89 -5.69
N ARG A 447 -29.63 0.09 -5.11
CA ARG A 447 -31.03 -0.08 -4.70
C ARG A 447 -31.93 -0.33 -5.91
N LYS A 448 -31.72 0.39 -7.02
CA LYS A 448 -32.45 0.15 -8.28
C LYS A 448 -32.16 -1.25 -8.84
N MET A 449 -30.90 -1.68 -8.84
CA MET A 449 -30.51 -3.00 -9.35
C MET A 449 -31.00 -4.17 -8.46
N SER A 450 -31.25 -3.94 -7.17
CA SER A 450 -31.78 -4.95 -6.25
C SER A 450 -33.29 -5.12 -6.38
N LEU A 451 -34.00 -4.16 -6.97
CA LEU A 451 -35.46 -4.16 -7.12
C LEU A 451 -35.90 -4.66 -8.53
N GLY A 452 -34.99 -4.81 -9.47
CA GLY A 452 -35.19 -5.39 -10.80
C GLY A 452 -34.56 -6.77 -10.92
#